data_8642eae9249a9c53c8143edf192195c8
#
_entry.id   8642eae9249a9c53c8143edf192195c8
#
_cell.length_a   1.000
_cell.length_b   1.000
_cell.length_c   1.000
_cell.angle_alpha   90.00
_cell.angle_beta   90.00
_cell.angle_gamma   90.00
#
_symmetry.space_group_name_H-M   'P 1'
#
loop_
_entity.id
_entity.type
_entity.pdbx_description
1 polymer ?
#
loop_
_entity_poly.entity_id
_entity_poly.type
_entity_poly.pdbx_seq_one_letter_code
_entity_poly.pdbx_strand_id
1 'polypeptide(L)'
;MIKKAFLLGFLLFVIQDNFAQIIRTELPDSISYWKKTNKVGLDISQITFVNWSAGGNNSISGLINGQFIRNYKRTNILWDNELIVRYGINKQEGQDVRKTDDQIQLNSTFGYKRDTISNWYYAGKFNFNTQFANGYAYPNTDLAISKPFAPAYIFLGIGAEYSRKDLNLNVYISPLTNKTTLVFDQRLANQGAFGVDKAVYDINGDLIREGKNTRTEVGVLITNQWKKEVYQNIILEHRISLYTDYINNFGNIDVDWQLQLAMVVNKYVKAN
;
A
#
# COMPACT_ATOMS: atom_id res chain seq x y z
N MET A 1 41.89 16.94 -23.11
CA MET A 1 40.89 17.88 -23.75
C MET A 1 39.70 17.18 -24.41
N ILE A 2 39.87 15.99 -24.96
CA ILE A 2 38.77 15.25 -25.70
C ILE A 2 37.60 14.82 -24.78
N LYS A 3 37.84 14.45 -23.51
CA LYS A 3 36.78 14.01 -22.58
C LYS A 3 35.82 15.15 -22.16
N LYS A 4 36.27 16.39 -22.12
CA LYS A 4 35.41 17.54 -21.79
C LYS A 4 34.51 17.98 -22.97
N ALA A 5 34.97 17.78 -24.20
CA ALA A 5 34.17 18.04 -25.40
C ALA A 5 33.03 17.05 -25.59
N PHE A 6 33.24 15.78 -25.17
CA PHE A 6 32.19 14.74 -25.26
C PHE A 6 31.06 14.98 -24.22
N LEU A 7 31.40 15.49 -23.04
CA LEU A 7 30.42 15.81 -22.01
C LEU A 7 29.57 17.03 -22.42
N LEU A 8 30.19 18.02 -23.05
CA LEU A 8 29.49 19.20 -23.54
C LEU A 8 28.56 18.87 -24.75
N GLY A 9 29.00 17.97 -25.62
CA GLY A 9 28.20 17.46 -26.74
C GLY A 9 26.98 16.64 -26.27
N PHE A 10 27.12 15.86 -25.20
CA PHE A 10 26.01 15.10 -24.61
C PHE A 10 25.00 16.04 -23.91
N LEU A 11 25.49 17.10 -23.25
CA LEU A 11 24.62 18.09 -22.62
C LEU A 11 23.81 18.91 -23.65
N LEU A 12 24.39 19.20 -24.81
CA LEU A 12 23.69 19.91 -25.90
C LEU A 12 22.65 19.03 -26.64
N PHE A 13 22.82 17.70 -26.59
CA PHE A 13 21.86 16.79 -27.20
C PHE A 13 20.58 16.61 -26.34
N VAL A 14 20.68 16.90 -25.03
CA VAL A 14 19.53 16.84 -24.10
C VAL A 14 18.64 18.10 -24.17
N ILE A 15 19.13 19.19 -24.78
CA ILE A 15 18.40 20.48 -24.91
C ILE A 15 17.70 20.61 -26.30
N GLN A 16 17.52 19.51 -27.03
CA GLN A 16 16.58 19.56 -28.15
C GLN A 16 15.18 19.49 -27.57
N ASP A 17 14.48 20.61 -27.59
CA ASP A 17 13.04 20.70 -27.34
C ASP A 17 12.32 19.75 -28.30
N ASN A 18 12.14 18.51 -27.88
CA ASN A 18 11.19 17.62 -28.49
C ASN A 18 9.80 18.17 -28.16
N PHE A 19 9.30 19.09 -28.98
CA PHE A 19 7.87 19.37 -29.03
C PHE A 19 7.18 18.09 -29.50
N ALA A 20 6.96 17.16 -28.57
CA ALA A 20 6.00 16.10 -28.77
C ALA A 20 4.65 16.81 -28.92
N GLN A 21 4.21 16.97 -30.16
CA GLN A 21 2.88 17.44 -30.47
C GLN A 21 1.91 16.40 -29.91
N ILE A 22 1.40 16.68 -28.70
CA ILE A 22 0.31 15.89 -28.12
C ILE A 22 -0.90 16.20 -29.01
N ILE A 23 -1.14 15.35 -30.00
CA ILE A 23 -2.40 15.35 -30.74
C ILE A 23 -3.45 14.91 -29.74
N ARG A 24 -4.09 15.88 -29.07
CA ARG A 24 -5.33 15.62 -28.34
C ARG A 24 -6.40 15.36 -29.37
N THR A 25 -6.61 14.11 -29.70
CA THR A 25 -7.83 13.68 -30.36
C THR A 25 -8.92 13.79 -29.30
N GLU A 26 -9.65 14.89 -29.28
CA GLU A 26 -10.89 14.99 -28.53
C GLU A 26 -11.87 14.02 -29.19
N LEU A 27 -12.00 12.84 -28.58
CA LEU A 27 -13.08 11.95 -28.94
C LEU A 27 -14.40 12.66 -28.61
N PRO A 28 -15.42 12.55 -29.48
CA PRO A 28 -16.71 13.17 -29.22
C PRO A 28 -17.20 12.78 -27.84
N ASP A 29 -17.83 13.72 -27.13
CA ASP A 29 -18.36 13.61 -25.77
C ASP A 29 -19.21 12.36 -25.54
N SER A 30 -18.59 11.21 -25.45
CA SER A 30 -19.22 10.04 -24.90
C SER A 30 -19.25 10.21 -23.40
N ILE A 31 -20.42 10.23 -22.79
CA ILE A 31 -20.59 10.31 -21.36
C ILE A 31 -19.80 9.16 -20.72
N SER A 32 -18.59 9.45 -20.29
CA SER A 32 -17.74 8.46 -19.61
C SER A 32 -18.14 8.41 -18.15
N TYR A 33 -18.70 7.29 -17.72
CA TYR A 33 -18.96 7.01 -16.30
C TYR A 33 -17.68 6.73 -15.51
N TRP A 34 -16.53 6.67 -16.18
CA TRP A 34 -15.23 6.39 -15.59
C TRP A 34 -14.42 7.67 -15.39
N LYS A 35 -13.97 7.89 -14.15
CA LYS A 35 -12.93 8.87 -13.83
C LYS A 35 -11.61 8.14 -13.65
N LYS A 36 -10.59 8.57 -14.38
CA LYS A 36 -9.24 7.98 -14.36
C LYS A 36 -8.26 8.99 -13.77
N THR A 37 -7.43 8.55 -12.82
CA THR A 37 -6.34 9.36 -12.27
C THR A 37 -5.09 8.50 -12.25
N ASN A 38 -3.99 9.02 -12.80
CA ASN A 38 -2.68 8.39 -12.72
C ASN A 38 -1.74 9.37 -12.03
N LYS A 39 -1.01 8.89 -11.04
CA LYS A 39 0.06 9.64 -10.39
C LYS A 39 1.29 8.76 -10.40
N VAL A 40 2.41 9.31 -10.86
CA VAL A 40 3.71 8.67 -10.81
C VAL A 40 4.65 9.67 -10.17
N GLY A 41 5.43 9.24 -9.20
CA GLY A 41 6.36 10.07 -8.46
C GLY A 41 7.73 9.39 -8.35
N LEU A 42 8.75 10.23 -8.31
CA LEU A 42 10.12 9.85 -7.97
C LEU A 42 10.59 10.80 -6.86
N ASP A 43 10.83 10.23 -5.68
CA ASP A 43 11.36 10.97 -4.54
C ASP A 43 12.83 10.60 -4.38
N ILE A 44 13.72 11.58 -4.37
CA ILE A 44 15.16 11.41 -4.12
C ILE A 44 15.52 12.24 -2.90
N SER A 45 16.15 11.62 -1.93
CA SER A 45 16.68 12.29 -0.74
C SER A 45 18.16 11.97 -0.59
N GLN A 46 18.94 13.02 -0.33
CA GLN A 46 20.37 12.90 -0.07
C GLN A 46 20.71 13.61 1.23
N ILE A 47 21.48 12.94 2.08
CA ILE A 47 22.04 13.49 3.31
C ILE A 47 23.56 13.41 3.17
N THR A 48 24.24 14.54 3.33
CA THR A 48 25.70 14.62 3.23
C THR A 48 26.27 15.38 4.42
N PHE A 49 27.20 14.79 5.10
CA PHE A 49 27.93 15.39 6.20
C PHE A 49 29.36 15.75 5.72
N VAL A 50 29.74 17.00 5.88
CA VAL A 50 31.10 17.50 5.53
C VAL A 50 31.70 18.11 6.78
N ASN A 51 32.84 17.58 7.22
CA ASN A 51 33.56 18.04 8.43
C ASN A 51 32.68 18.04 9.71
N TRP A 52 31.78 17.03 9.81
CA TRP A 52 30.85 16.91 10.92
C TRP A 52 31.39 15.91 11.94
N SER A 53 31.65 16.39 13.19
CA SER A 53 32.28 15.59 14.25
C SER A 53 31.27 14.86 15.17
N ALA A 54 29.99 15.20 15.11
CA ALA A 54 28.98 14.64 16.02
C ALA A 54 28.38 13.29 15.54
N GLY A 55 28.94 12.68 14.48
CA GLY A 55 28.46 11.42 13.91
C GLY A 55 27.38 11.62 12.84
N GLY A 56 27.11 10.56 12.09
CA GLY A 56 26.19 10.53 10.97
C GLY A 56 26.87 9.92 9.74
N ASN A 57 26.08 9.24 8.90
CA ASN A 57 26.58 8.65 7.66
C ASN A 57 25.93 9.35 6.46
N ASN A 58 26.72 9.60 5.44
CA ASN A 58 26.19 10.04 4.15
C ASN A 58 25.23 8.99 3.62
N SER A 59 24.09 9.42 3.09
CA SER A 59 23.11 8.50 2.52
C SER A 59 22.40 9.11 1.32
N ILE A 60 21.99 8.23 0.42
CA ILE A 60 21.09 8.55 -0.70
C ILE A 60 19.94 7.56 -0.72
N SER A 61 18.73 8.07 -0.87
CA SER A 61 17.52 7.28 -0.98
C SER A 61 16.77 7.63 -2.26
N GLY A 62 16.14 6.63 -2.87
CA GLY A 62 15.22 6.80 -3.99
C GLY A 62 13.95 6.00 -3.75
N LEU A 63 12.80 6.61 -4.01
CA LEU A 63 11.49 5.96 -3.98
C LEU A 63 10.75 6.26 -5.28
N ILE A 64 10.42 5.22 -6.03
CA ILE A 64 9.47 5.30 -7.15
C ILE A 64 8.11 4.89 -6.62
N ASN A 65 7.10 5.69 -6.92
CA ASN A 65 5.72 5.41 -6.55
C ASN A 65 4.78 5.62 -7.75
N GLY A 66 3.77 4.77 -7.86
CA GLY A 66 2.72 4.85 -8.86
C GLY A 66 1.37 4.59 -8.21
N GLN A 67 0.38 5.45 -8.49
CA GLN A 67 -1.00 5.30 -8.05
C GLN A 67 -1.93 5.45 -9.26
N PHE A 68 -2.70 4.43 -9.54
CA PHE A 68 -3.62 4.37 -10.68
C PHE A 68 -5.03 4.14 -10.16
N ILE A 69 -5.89 5.17 -10.29
CA ILE A 69 -7.26 5.16 -9.77
C ILE A 69 -8.24 5.08 -10.95
N ARG A 70 -9.25 4.24 -10.81
CA ARG A 70 -10.33 4.02 -11.77
C ARG A 70 -11.65 4.00 -11.02
N ASN A 71 -12.38 5.11 -11.08
CA ASN A 71 -13.67 5.25 -10.42
C ASN A 71 -14.78 5.21 -11.46
N TYR A 72 -15.69 4.27 -11.32
CA TYR A 72 -16.92 4.19 -12.09
C TYR A 72 -18.08 4.66 -11.23
N LYS A 73 -18.92 5.54 -11.80
CA LYS A 73 -20.13 5.98 -11.13
C LYS A 73 -21.26 6.10 -12.13
N ARG A 74 -22.34 5.35 -11.90
CA ARG A 74 -23.55 5.44 -12.68
C ARG A 74 -24.76 5.19 -11.78
N THR A 75 -25.69 6.18 -11.70
CA THR A 75 -26.91 6.09 -10.89
C THR A 75 -26.69 5.47 -9.51
N ASN A 76 -26.91 4.17 -9.38
CA ASN A 76 -26.87 3.42 -8.13
C ASN A 76 -25.59 2.59 -7.94
N ILE A 77 -24.68 2.57 -8.93
CA ILE A 77 -23.48 1.76 -8.93
C ILE A 77 -22.26 2.65 -8.75
N LEU A 78 -21.40 2.25 -7.82
CA LEU A 78 -20.06 2.79 -7.60
C LEU A 78 -19.06 1.63 -7.72
N TRP A 79 -17.97 1.85 -8.42
CA TRP A 79 -16.88 0.88 -8.46
C TRP A 79 -15.54 1.61 -8.46
N ASP A 80 -14.89 1.58 -7.33
CA ASP A 80 -13.64 2.26 -7.09
C ASP A 80 -12.50 1.24 -7.09
N ASN A 81 -11.51 1.47 -7.95
CA ASN A 81 -10.33 0.62 -8.07
C ASN A 81 -9.09 1.47 -7.94
N GLU A 82 -8.11 0.98 -7.22
CA GLU A 82 -6.84 1.63 -7.00
C GLU A 82 -5.71 0.60 -7.05
N LEU A 83 -4.73 0.84 -7.90
CA LEU A 83 -3.47 0.11 -7.93
C LEU A 83 -2.36 1.03 -7.41
N ILE A 84 -1.65 0.57 -6.40
CA ILE A 84 -0.47 1.24 -5.84
C ILE A 84 0.74 0.34 -6.08
N VAL A 85 1.80 0.93 -6.63
CA VAL A 85 3.10 0.29 -6.82
C VAL A 85 4.16 1.19 -6.22
N ARG A 86 5.02 0.65 -5.34
CA ARG A 86 6.08 1.40 -4.70
C ARG A 86 7.36 0.56 -4.67
N TYR A 87 8.48 1.22 -4.92
CA TYR A 87 9.80 0.61 -4.74
C TYR A 87 10.80 1.63 -4.26
N GLY A 88 11.39 1.36 -3.13
CA GLY A 88 12.35 2.23 -2.47
C GLY A 88 13.66 1.53 -2.19
N ILE A 89 14.74 2.27 -2.35
CA ILE A 89 16.09 1.85 -1.99
C ILE A 89 16.81 2.95 -1.20
N ASN A 90 17.72 2.53 -0.37
CA ASN A 90 18.63 3.43 0.35
C ASN A 90 20.04 2.87 0.28
N LYS A 91 21.01 3.76 0.12
CA LYS A 91 22.45 3.46 0.29
C LYS A 91 23.04 4.41 1.30
N GLN A 92 23.62 3.86 2.35
CA GLN A 92 24.44 4.58 3.33
C GLN A 92 25.92 4.34 3.06
N GLU A 93 26.73 5.29 3.45
CA GLU A 93 28.18 5.17 3.38
C GLU A 93 28.67 3.95 4.17
N GLY A 94 29.54 3.15 3.56
CA GLY A 94 30.07 1.91 4.15
C GLY A 94 29.08 0.74 4.20
N GLN A 95 27.89 0.87 3.60
CA GLN A 95 26.87 -0.19 3.58
C GLN A 95 26.41 -0.47 2.15
N ASP A 96 25.93 -1.69 1.91
CA ASP A 96 25.32 -2.05 0.64
C ASP A 96 23.94 -1.39 0.46
N VAL A 97 23.47 -1.38 -0.79
CA VAL A 97 22.12 -0.90 -1.11
C VAL A 97 21.08 -1.75 -0.40
N ARG A 98 20.14 -1.10 0.28
CA ARG A 98 19.04 -1.74 1.02
C ARG A 98 17.70 -1.38 0.40
N LYS A 99 16.84 -2.34 0.31
CA LYS A 99 15.43 -2.11 -0.02
C LYS A 99 14.74 -1.47 1.20
N THR A 100 14.03 -0.36 0.98
CA THR A 100 13.31 0.38 2.02
C THR A 100 11.80 0.31 1.86
N ASP A 101 11.33 0.09 0.64
CA ASP A 101 9.91 -0.05 0.32
C ASP A 101 9.75 -1.04 -0.84
N ASP A 102 8.66 -1.80 -0.84
CA ASP A 102 8.34 -2.75 -1.91
C ASP A 102 6.88 -3.18 -1.78
N GLN A 103 6.03 -2.64 -2.61
CA GLN A 103 4.60 -2.87 -2.50
C GLN A 103 3.93 -2.92 -3.87
N ILE A 104 3.10 -3.94 -4.08
CA ILE A 104 2.03 -3.97 -5.08
C ILE A 104 0.74 -4.15 -4.31
N GLN A 105 -0.15 -3.16 -4.37
CA GLN A 105 -1.45 -3.21 -3.71
C GLN A 105 -2.55 -2.89 -4.71
N LEU A 106 -3.55 -3.77 -4.77
CA LEU A 106 -4.76 -3.58 -5.54
C LEU A 106 -5.95 -3.51 -4.59
N ASN A 107 -6.63 -2.38 -4.60
CA ASN A 107 -7.89 -2.17 -3.88
C ASN A 107 -9.03 -2.11 -4.90
N SER A 108 -10.13 -2.79 -4.63
CA SER A 108 -11.35 -2.71 -5.42
C SER A 108 -12.56 -2.69 -4.49
N THR A 109 -13.40 -1.67 -4.62
CA THR A 109 -14.64 -1.54 -3.84
C THR A 109 -15.79 -1.37 -4.81
N PHE A 110 -16.69 -2.33 -4.82
CA PHE A 110 -17.94 -2.27 -5.54
C PHE A 110 -19.05 -1.90 -4.58
N GLY A 111 -19.86 -0.90 -4.93
CA GLY A 111 -20.99 -0.43 -4.12
C GLY A 111 -22.26 -0.32 -4.94
N TYR A 112 -23.36 -0.80 -4.38
CA TYR A 112 -24.71 -0.65 -4.94
C TYR A 112 -25.64 0.04 -3.95
N LYS A 113 -26.28 1.13 -4.38
CA LYS A 113 -27.33 1.81 -3.63
C LYS A 113 -28.71 1.32 -4.08
N ARG A 114 -29.62 1.09 -3.14
CA ARG A 114 -31.01 0.82 -3.47
C ARG A 114 -31.74 2.06 -4.00
N ASP A 115 -31.40 3.22 -3.46
CA ASP A 115 -31.97 4.52 -3.81
C ASP A 115 -30.90 5.63 -3.78
N THR A 116 -31.23 6.80 -4.31
CA THR A 116 -30.29 7.93 -4.39
C THR A 116 -30.20 8.77 -3.11
N ILE A 117 -31.13 8.59 -2.17
CA ILE A 117 -31.25 9.39 -0.94
C ILE A 117 -30.45 8.74 0.19
N SER A 118 -30.46 7.41 0.26
CA SER A 118 -29.75 6.65 1.29
C SER A 118 -28.24 6.88 1.25
N ASN A 119 -27.62 6.93 2.43
CA ASN A 119 -26.16 6.91 2.59
C ASN A 119 -25.61 5.49 2.73
N TRP A 120 -26.47 4.46 2.69
CA TRP A 120 -26.07 3.07 2.74
C TRP A 120 -25.84 2.48 1.35
N TYR A 121 -24.82 1.64 1.26
CA TYR A 121 -24.45 0.85 0.08
C TYR A 121 -24.37 -0.62 0.48
N TYR A 122 -24.83 -1.53 -0.36
CA TYR A 122 -24.33 -2.89 -0.35
C TYR A 122 -22.93 -2.85 -0.96
N ALA A 123 -21.95 -3.37 -0.26
CA ALA A 123 -20.56 -3.20 -0.65
C ALA A 123 -19.79 -4.52 -0.67
N GLY A 124 -19.08 -4.76 -1.77
CA GLY A 124 -18.05 -5.79 -1.88
C GLY A 124 -16.68 -5.13 -1.93
N LYS A 125 -15.77 -5.55 -1.06
CA LYS A 125 -14.39 -5.04 -1.02
C LYS A 125 -13.41 -6.16 -1.28
N PHE A 126 -12.44 -5.89 -2.15
CA PHE A 126 -11.31 -6.75 -2.44
C PHE A 126 -10.02 -5.95 -2.22
N ASN A 127 -9.08 -6.55 -1.53
CA ASN A 127 -7.72 -6.05 -1.42
C ASN A 127 -6.75 -7.18 -1.69
N PHE A 128 -5.74 -6.90 -2.49
CA PHE A 128 -4.58 -7.75 -2.69
C PHE A 128 -3.33 -6.94 -2.41
N ASN A 129 -2.41 -7.48 -1.62
CA ASN A 129 -1.16 -6.82 -1.28
C ASN A 129 -0.02 -7.83 -1.28
N THR A 130 1.08 -7.50 -1.96
CA THR A 130 2.31 -8.29 -1.98
C THR A 130 3.51 -7.40 -2.28
N GLN A 131 4.68 -8.00 -2.34
CA GLN A 131 5.93 -7.41 -2.80
C GLN A 131 6.42 -8.10 -4.08
N PHE A 132 7.34 -7.47 -4.83
CA PHE A 132 7.88 -8.03 -6.07
C PHE A 132 9.39 -8.30 -6.03
N ALA A 133 10.09 -7.91 -4.96
CA ALA A 133 11.50 -8.19 -4.77
C ALA A 133 11.77 -8.88 -3.43
N ASN A 134 12.89 -9.58 -3.32
CA ASN A 134 13.30 -10.19 -2.06
C ASN A 134 13.54 -9.15 -0.98
N GLY A 135 13.16 -9.47 0.25
CA GLY A 135 13.50 -8.71 1.46
C GLY A 135 14.54 -9.47 2.29
N TYR A 136 15.41 -8.74 2.99
CA TYR A 136 16.50 -9.28 3.76
C TYR A 136 16.59 -8.67 5.16
N ALA A 137 17.15 -9.42 6.11
CA ALA A 137 17.50 -8.90 7.43
C ALA A 137 18.92 -8.30 7.38
N TYR A 138 19.02 -7.10 6.80
CA TYR A 138 20.33 -6.45 6.64
C TYR A 138 21.14 -6.34 7.94
N PRO A 139 22.47 -6.49 7.90
CA PRO A 139 23.32 -6.57 6.69
C PRO A 139 23.37 -7.94 6.02
N ASN A 140 22.75 -8.97 6.60
CA ASN A 140 22.74 -10.32 6.02
C ASN A 140 21.78 -10.40 4.83
N THR A 141 22.32 -10.76 3.66
CA THR A 141 21.57 -10.95 2.42
C THR A 141 21.66 -12.39 1.88
N ASP A 142 22.18 -13.34 2.65
CA ASP A 142 22.30 -14.73 2.22
C ASP A 142 20.94 -15.41 2.08
N LEU A 143 20.03 -15.11 3.03
CA LEU A 143 18.71 -15.69 3.05
C LEU A 143 17.63 -14.60 3.09
N ALA A 144 16.78 -14.61 2.08
CA ALA A 144 15.62 -13.72 2.04
C ALA A 144 14.66 -14.04 3.18
N ILE A 145 14.18 -13.01 3.90
CA ILE A 145 13.12 -13.10 4.92
C ILE A 145 11.72 -12.91 4.34
N SER A 146 11.65 -12.40 3.11
CA SER A 146 10.43 -12.30 2.31
C SER A 146 10.76 -12.36 0.83
N LYS A 147 9.80 -12.82 0.00
CA LYS A 147 9.95 -12.98 -1.45
C LYS A 147 8.67 -12.54 -2.17
N PRO A 148 8.67 -12.40 -3.50
CA PRO A 148 7.43 -12.21 -4.26
C PRO A 148 6.39 -13.29 -3.87
N PHE A 149 5.16 -12.86 -3.57
CA PHE A 149 4.08 -13.72 -3.06
C PHE A 149 4.41 -14.54 -1.78
N ALA A 150 5.42 -14.12 -1.05
CA ALA A 150 5.80 -14.69 0.26
C ALA A 150 6.24 -13.56 1.21
N PRO A 151 5.28 -12.75 1.76
CA PRO A 151 3.82 -12.99 1.75
C PRO A 151 3.07 -12.34 0.58
N ALA A 152 1.87 -12.89 0.30
CA ALA A 152 0.79 -12.16 -0.35
C ALA A 152 -0.46 -12.23 0.53
N TYR A 153 -1.19 -11.12 0.61
CA TYR A 153 -2.40 -11.00 1.41
C TYR A 153 -3.59 -10.74 0.49
N ILE A 154 -4.62 -11.54 0.65
CA ILE A 154 -5.91 -11.38 -0.02
C ILE A 154 -6.97 -11.09 1.04
N PHE A 155 -7.76 -10.08 0.78
CA PHE A 155 -8.93 -9.73 1.57
C PHE A 155 -10.13 -9.66 0.65
N LEU A 156 -11.21 -10.31 1.03
CA LEU A 156 -12.51 -10.24 0.36
C LEU A 156 -13.61 -10.08 1.41
N GLY A 157 -14.35 -8.97 1.36
CA GLY A 157 -15.44 -8.69 2.29
C GLY A 157 -16.72 -8.35 1.56
N ILE A 158 -17.86 -8.90 2.03
CA ILE A 158 -19.20 -8.58 1.54
C ILE A 158 -20.02 -8.07 2.70
N GLY A 159 -20.65 -6.90 2.52
CA GLY A 159 -21.39 -6.26 3.60
C GLY A 159 -22.11 -4.99 3.19
N ALA A 160 -22.24 -4.09 4.14
CA ALA A 160 -22.84 -2.78 3.95
C ALA A 160 -21.90 -1.65 4.35
N GLU A 161 -21.93 -0.57 3.61
CA GLU A 161 -21.16 0.63 3.88
C GLU A 161 -22.08 1.83 4.05
N TYR A 162 -21.90 2.56 5.15
CA TYR A 162 -22.50 3.85 5.39
C TYR A 162 -21.47 4.94 5.10
N SER A 163 -21.76 5.84 4.16
CA SER A 163 -20.82 6.89 3.74
C SER A 163 -21.49 8.26 3.72
N ARG A 164 -20.99 9.17 4.56
CA ARG A 164 -21.40 10.58 4.66
C ARG A 164 -20.21 11.46 4.27
N LYS A 165 -20.19 11.89 3.02
CA LYS A 165 -19.09 12.73 2.48
C LYS A 165 -19.01 14.10 3.14
N ASP A 166 -20.14 14.68 3.51
CA ASP A 166 -20.25 15.95 4.23
C ASP A 166 -19.63 15.91 5.64
N LEU A 167 -19.62 14.72 6.25
CA LEU A 167 -19.01 14.49 7.57
C LEU A 167 -17.63 13.81 7.48
N ASN A 168 -17.17 13.47 6.28
CA ASN A 168 -15.99 12.62 6.06
C ASN A 168 -16.04 11.35 6.92
N LEU A 169 -17.25 10.75 7.02
CA LEU A 169 -17.52 9.54 7.80
C LEU A 169 -17.78 8.37 6.88
N ASN A 170 -17.09 7.27 7.13
CA ASN A 170 -17.29 6.00 6.48
C ASN A 170 -17.31 4.88 7.53
N VAL A 171 -18.36 4.04 7.48
CA VAL A 171 -18.47 2.84 8.32
C VAL A 171 -18.76 1.67 7.40
N TYR A 172 -17.97 0.62 7.48
CA TYR A 172 -18.17 -0.61 6.74
C TYR A 172 -18.38 -1.78 7.69
N ILE A 173 -19.42 -2.55 7.48
CA ILE A 173 -19.78 -3.72 8.26
C ILE A 173 -19.85 -4.90 7.31
N SER A 174 -18.96 -5.86 7.47
CA SER A 174 -18.85 -7.07 6.65
C SER A 174 -19.03 -8.30 7.52
N PRO A 175 -20.22 -8.91 7.52
CA PRO A 175 -20.45 -10.16 8.24
C PRO A 175 -19.74 -11.36 7.59
N LEU A 176 -19.35 -11.24 6.33
CA LEU A 176 -18.58 -12.26 5.62
C LEU A 176 -17.32 -11.64 5.06
N THR A 177 -16.23 -11.87 5.77
CA THR A 177 -14.88 -11.41 5.43
C THR A 177 -13.95 -12.59 5.37
N ASN A 178 -13.29 -12.79 4.23
CA ASN A 178 -12.20 -13.73 4.05
C ASN A 178 -10.88 -12.97 4.09
N LYS A 179 -9.93 -13.44 4.89
CA LYS A 179 -8.52 -13.03 4.86
C LYS A 179 -7.67 -14.24 4.54
N THR A 180 -6.87 -14.17 3.51
CA THR A 180 -5.97 -15.25 3.11
C THR A 180 -4.55 -14.72 3.02
N THR A 181 -3.64 -15.38 3.74
CA THR A 181 -2.20 -15.18 3.66
C THR A 181 -1.61 -16.30 2.82
N LEU A 182 -0.84 -15.94 1.80
CA LEU A 182 -0.12 -16.86 0.93
C LEU A 182 1.39 -16.71 1.18
N VAL A 183 2.11 -17.82 1.25
CA VAL A 183 3.56 -17.86 1.43
C VAL A 183 4.13 -18.87 0.43
N PHE A 184 4.35 -18.45 -0.82
CA PHE A 184 4.77 -19.33 -1.92
C PHE A 184 6.27 -19.70 -1.91
N ASP A 185 6.93 -19.51 -0.78
CA ASP A 185 8.28 -20.04 -0.53
C ASP A 185 8.21 -21.09 0.57
N GLN A 186 8.52 -22.34 0.23
CA GLN A 186 8.38 -23.48 1.16
C GLN A 186 9.28 -23.35 2.39
N ARG A 187 10.48 -22.77 2.24
CA ARG A 187 11.38 -22.55 3.38
C ARG A 187 10.76 -21.58 4.39
N LEU A 188 10.18 -20.47 3.91
CA LEU A 188 9.48 -19.51 4.77
C LEU A 188 8.22 -20.13 5.38
N ALA A 189 7.48 -20.92 4.61
CA ALA A 189 6.31 -21.64 5.10
C ALA A 189 6.69 -22.65 6.19
N ASN A 190 7.77 -23.40 6.02
CA ASN A 190 8.28 -24.35 7.02
C ASN A 190 8.69 -23.66 8.32
N GLN A 191 9.13 -22.41 8.26
CA GLN A 191 9.43 -21.59 9.43
C GLN A 191 8.18 -21.02 10.12
N GLY A 192 6.99 -21.15 9.53
CA GLY A 192 5.76 -20.50 9.99
C GLY A 192 5.75 -18.99 9.79
N ALA A 193 6.52 -18.50 8.81
CA ALA A 193 6.58 -17.08 8.50
C ALA A 193 5.19 -16.54 8.13
N PHE A 194 4.93 -15.27 8.48
CA PHE A 194 3.67 -14.58 8.21
C PHE A 194 2.42 -15.24 8.77
N GLY A 195 2.59 -16.11 9.78
CA GLY A 195 1.50 -16.71 10.54
C GLY A 195 0.89 -17.97 9.90
N VAL A 196 1.50 -18.56 8.88
CA VAL A 196 1.10 -19.89 8.38
C VAL A 196 1.56 -21.01 9.33
N ASP A 197 0.96 -22.19 9.25
CA ASP A 197 1.34 -23.34 10.07
C ASP A 197 2.76 -23.78 9.71
N LYS A 198 3.64 -23.81 10.70
CA LYS A 198 5.03 -24.26 10.54
C LYS A 198 5.16 -25.75 10.26
N ALA A 199 6.28 -26.16 9.71
CA ALA A 199 6.65 -27.56 9.55
C ALA A 199 6.78 -28.26 10.91
N VAL A 200 6.53 -29.56 10.91
CA VAL A 200 6.68 -30.43 12.07
C VAL A 200 7.85 -31.38 11.80
N TYR A 201 8.78 -31.45 12.74
CA TYR A 201 9.94 -32.31 12.71
C TYR A 201 9.87 -33.32 13.85
N ASP A 202 10.49 -34.46 13.67
CA ASP A 202 10.64 -35.47 14.73
C ASP A 202 11.78 -35.09 15.70
N ILE A 203 12.04 -35.99 16.67
CA ILE A 203 13.11 -35.79 17.68
C ILE A 203 14.53 -35.84 17.08
N ASN A 204 14.67 -36.42 15.89
CA ASN A 204 15.95 -36.55 15.18
C ASN A 204 16.17 -35.33 14.24
N GLY A 205 15.15 -34.48 14.05
CA GLY A 205 15.18 -33.36 13.12
C GLY A 205 14.68 -33.72 11.71
N ASP A 206 14.12 -34.92 11.50
CA ASP A 206 13.56 -35.31 10.21
C ASP A 206 12.18 -34.71 10.00
N LEU A 207 11.92 -34.27 8.76
CA LEU A 207 10.66 -33.60 8.41
C LEU A 207 9.49 -34.58 8.40
N ILE A 208 8.55 -34.43 9.34
CA ILE A 208 7.31 -35.21 9.39
C ILE A 208 6.23 -34.59 8.48
N ARG A 209 6.10 -33.27 8.52
CA ARG A 209 5.09 -32.53 7.75
C ARG A 209 5.60 -31.16 7.37
N GLU A 210 5.46 -30.83 6.09
CA GLU A 210 5.77 -29.49 5.60
C GLU A 210 4.85 -28.42 6.20
N GLY A 211 5.36 -27.20 6.29
CA GLY A 211 4.57 -26.03 6.64
C GLY A 211 3.54 -25.70 5.56
N LYS A 212 2.42 -25.11 5.97
CA LYS A 212 1.39 -24.71 5.02
C LYS A 212 1.76 -23.41 4.32
N ASN A 213 1.53 -23.37 3.02
CA ASN A 213 1.74 -22.20 2.20
C ASN A 213 0.58 -21.19 2.25
N THR A 214 -0.51 -21.55 2.95
CA THR A 214 -1.73 -20.77 3.01
C THR A 214 -2.33 -20.79 4.39
N ARG A 215 -2.77 -19.62 4.86
CA ARG A 215 -3.63 -19.47 6.03
C ARG A 215 -4.87 -18.70 5.61
N THR A 216 -6.05 -19.26 5.86
CA THR A 216 -7.34 -18.63 5.56
C THR A 216 -8.14 -18.44 6.84
N GLU A 217 -8.68 -17.26 7.00
CA GLU A 217 -9.56 -16.86 8.09
C GLU A 217 -10.87 -16.34 7.50
N VAL A 218 -11.98 -16.67 8.13
CA VAL A 218 -13.31 -16.18 7.74
C VAL A 218 -14.00 -15.61 8.97
N GLY A 219 -14.46 -14.36 8.88
CA GLY A 219 -14.98 -13.68 10.07
C GLY A 219 -15.83 -12.46 9.78
N VAL A 220 -16.07 -11.69 10.83
CA VAL A 220 -16.71 -10.37 10.80
C VAL A 220 -15.66 -9.28 10.81
N LEU A 221 -15.83 -8.28 9.93
CA LEU A 221 -15.06 -7.05 9.97
C LEU A 221 -15.98 -5.84 10.14
N ILE A 222 -15.60 -4.94 11.04
CA ILE A 222 -16.20 -3.62 11.17
C ILE A 222 -15.08 -2.60 11.06
N THR A 223 -15.22 -1.65 10.13
CA THR A 223 -14.29 -0.52 10.04
C THR A 223 -15.03 0.79 10.17
N ASN A 224 -14.40 1.76 10.82
CA ASN A 224 -14.86 3.13 10.87
C ASN A 224 -13.70 4.06 10.52
N GLN A 225 -13.97 5.01 9.65
CA GLN A 225 -13.04 6.10 9.33
C GLN A 225 -13.80 7.41 9.43
N TRP A 226 -13.20 8.35 10.11
CA TRP A 226 -13.77 9.67 10.29
C TRP A 226 -12.67 10.73 10.34
N LYS A 227 -12.91 11.86 9.65
CA LYS A 227 -11.99 12.99 9.58
C LYS A 227 -12.74 14.28 9.77
N LYS A 228 -12.34 15.06 10.76
CA LYS A 228 -12.99 16.34 11.08
C LYS A 228 -11.97 17.38 11.53
N GLU A 229 -12.20 18.63 11.16
CA GLU A 229 -11.60 19.76 11.84
C GLU A 229 -12.28 19.92 13.20
N VAL A 230 -11.59 19.52 14.26
CA VAL A 230 -12.11 19.53 15.64
C VAL A 230 -11.91 20.87 16.34
N TYR A 231 -10.93 21.64 15.85
CA TYR A 231 -10.66 23.02 16.26
C TYR A 231 -10.05 23.76 15.06
N GLN A 232 -10.03 25.09 15.08
CA GLN A 232 -9.46 25.91 14.00
C GLN A 232 -8.05 25.43 13.67
N ASN A 233 -7.81 25.01 12.43
CA ASN A 233 -6.55 24.47 11.93
C ASN A 233 -6.09 23.14 12.60
N ILE A 234 -6.95 22.46 13.36
CA ILE A 234 -6.66 21.15 13.95
C ILE A 234 -7.60 20.11 13.33
N ILE A 235 -7.03 19.22 12.57
CA ILE A 235 -7.75 18.13 11.90
C ILE A 235 -7.45 16.83 12.61
N LEU A 236 -8.51 16.18 13.09
CA LEU A 236 -8.46 14.83 13.66
C LEU A 236 -8.94 13.83 12.61
N GLU A 237 -8.12 12.85 12.34
CA GLU A 237 -8.49 11.68 11.56
C GLU A 237 -8.31 10.45 12.41
N HIS A 238 -9.35 9.62 12.51
CA HIS A 238 -9.25 8.32 13.12
C HIS A 238 -9.73 7.24 12.17
N ARG A 239 -9.10 6.08 12.29
CA ARG A 239 -9.45 4.86 11.58
C ARG A 239 -9.38 3.72 12.56
N ILE A 240 -10.46 2.96 12.69
CA ILE A 240 -10.50 1.76 13.51
C ILE A 240 -10.99 0.59 12.67
N SER A 241 -10.39 -0.57 12.87
CA SER A 241 -10.75 -1.84 12.28
C SER A 241 -10.88 -2.87 13.39
N LEU A 242 -12.03 -3.53 13.46
CA LEU A 242 -12.34 -4.58 14.41
C LEU A 242 -12.61 -5.85 13.61
N TYR A 243 -11.86 -6.93 13.88
CA TYR A 243 -12.03 -8.20 13.22
C TYR A 243 -12.12 -9.34 14.22
N THR A 244 -13.01 -10.31 13.96
CA THR A 244 -13.03 -11.58 14.70
C THR A 244 -13.23 -12.74 13.72
N ASP A 245 -12.44 -13.79 13.92
CA ASP A 245 -12.47 -15.00 13.09
C ASP A 245 -13.53 -15.97 13.62
N TYR A 246 -14.39 -16.49 12.74
CA TYR A 246 -15.42 -17.46 13.10
C TYR A 246 -14.86 -18.86 13.41
N ILE A 247 -13.70 -19.19 12.79
CA ILE A 247 -13.23 -20.58 12.71
C ILE A 247 -12.23 -20.88 13.83
N ASN A 248 -11.24 -19.99 14.04
CA ASN A 248 -10.11 -20.31 14.90
C ASN A 248 -10.26 -19.74 16.31
N ASN A 249 -10.71 -18.50 16.46
CA ASN A 249 -10.74 -17.79 17.74
C ASN A 249 -11.96 -16.88 17.85
N PHE A 250 -13.16 -17.39 17.65
CA PHE A 250 -14.37 -16.57 17.75
C PHE A 250 -14.50 -15.92 19.13
N GLY A 251 -14.72 -14.60 19.13
CA GLY A 251 -14.80 -13.80 20.33
C GLY A 251 -13.52 -13.06 20.69
N ASN A 252 -12.36 -13.46 20.16
CA ASN A 252 -11.18 -12.61 20.20
C ASN A 252 -11.30 -11.55 19.12
N ILE A 253 -11.18 -10.30 19.50
CA ILE A 253 -11.32 -9.17 18.57
C ILE A 253 -9.94 -8.58 18.34
N ASP A 254 -9.49 -8.67 17.09
CA ASP A 254 -8.32 -7.95 16.62
C ASP A 254 -8.70 -6.48 16.44
N VAL A 255 -7.97 -5.58 17.08
CA VAL A 255 -8.19 -4.14 17.02
C VAL A 255 -6.99 -3.47 16.36
N ASP A 256 -7.22 -2.86 15.20
CA ASP A 256 -6.27 -1.93 14.59
C ASP A 256 -6.85 -0.52 14.66
N TRP A 257 -6.21 0.35 15.43
CA TRP A 257 -6.67 1.72 15.63
C TRP A 257 -5.55 2.71 15.33
N GLN A 258 -5.81 3.59 14.39
CA GLN A 258 -4.92 4.66 13.98
C GLN A 258 -5.58 6.00 14.30
N LEU A 259 -4.84 6.87 14.96
CA LEU A 259 -5.25 8.23 15.28
C LEU A 259 -4.19 9.19 14.74
N GLN A 260 -4.62 10.14 13.93
CA GLN A 260 -3.76 11.17 13.38
C GLN A 260 -4.31 12.54 13.72
N LEU A 261 -3.45 13.42 14.26
CA LEU A 261 -3.75 14.81 14.53
C LEU A 261 -2.87 15.67 13.64
N ALA A 262 -3.47 16.38 12.71
CA ALA A 262 -2.76 17.30 11.83
C ALA A 262 -3.04 18.75 12.25
N MET A 263 -1.99 19.51 12.51
CA MET A 263 -2.07 20.91 12.89
C MET A 263 -1.46 21.81 11.80
N VAL A 264 -2.22 22.76 11.30
CA VAL A 264 -1.76 23.74 10.34
C VAL A 264 -1.39 25.03 11.08
N VAL A 265 -0.11 25.22 11.36
CA VAL A 265 0.37 26.40 12.10
C VAL A 265 0.26 27.65 11.25
N ASN A 266 0.66 27.56 10.00
CA ASN A 266 0.51 28.63 8.99
C ASN A 266 0.65 28.02 7.58
N LYS A 267 0.64 28.88 6.52
CA LYS A 267 0.76 28.41 5.13
C LYS A 267 2.08 27.69 4.79
N TYR A 268 3.09 27.80 5.65
CA TYR A 268 4.42 27.20 5.43
C TYR A 268 4.72 26.03 6.40
N VAL A 269 4.07 25.98 7.56
CA VAL A 269 4.37 25.02 8.64
C VAL A 269 3.14 24.18 8.94
N LYS A 270 3.31 22.87 8.85
CA LYS A 270 2.32 21.86 9.28
C LYS A 270 3.00 20.89 10.23
N ALA A 271 2.27 20.39 11.23
CA ALA A 271 2.69 19.32 12.12
C ALA A 271 1.68 18.16 12.02
N ASN A 272 2.18 16.94 11.95
CA ASN A 272 1.37 15.73 11.85
C ASN A 272 1.75 14.77 12.97
#